data_6f1d16435241a0473504de63ec3a6be7
#
_entry.id   6f1d16435241a0473504de63ec3a6be7
#
_cell.length_a   1.000
_cell.length_b   1.000
_cell.length_c   1.000
_cell.angle_alpha   90.00
_cell.angle_beta   90.00
_cell.angle_gamma   90.00
#
_symmetry.space_group_name_H-M   'P 1'
#
loop_
_entity.id
_entity.type
_entity.pdbx_description
1 polymer ?
#
loop_
_entity_poly.entity_id
_entity_poly.type
_entity_poly.pdbx_seq_one_letter_code
_entity_poly.pdbx_strand_id
1 'polypeptide(L)'
;MSEWNAALYDNKHDFVAEYGKGLLEFVPENNNQSILDLGCGTGILTVQLKKLAEVVIGVDSSESMIKRAQQQYPDIKFIVSDALELPFEEQFDVVFSNAVFHWITDHNALLNNIHKVLKPGGLLVCE
;
A
#
# COMPACT_ATOMS: atom_id res chain seq x y z
N MET A 1 18.13 -3.10 -0.43
CA MET A 1 17.79 -2.24 -1.57
C MET A 1 17.97 -0.79 -1.18
N SER A 2 18.58 -0.02 -2.03
CA SER A 2 18.64 1.41 -1.80
C SER A 2 17.26 2.02 -1.94
N GLU A 3 17.08 3.16 -1.33
CA GLU A 3 15.83 3.89 -1.41
C GLU A 3 15.57 4.37 -2.84
N TRP A 4 14.31 4.31 -3.24
CA TRP A 4 13.91 4.80 -4.55
C TRP A 4 14.03 6.32 -4.62
N ASN A 5 14.46 6.81 -5.77
CA ASN A 5 14.41 8.24 -6.06
C ASN A 5 12.96 8.60 -6.41
N ALA A 6 12.29 9.34 -5.53
CA ALA A 6 10.88 9.66 -5.71
C ALA A 6 10.59 10.47 -6.97
N ALA A 7 11.48 11.39 -7.33
CA ALA A 7 11.30 12.19 -8.55
C ALA A 7 11.39 11.33 -9.80
N LEU A 8 12.35 10.40 -9.84
CA LEU A 8 12.47 9.48 -10.97
C LEU A 8 11.28 8.53 -11.05
N TYR A 9 10.80 8.07 -9.91
CA TYR A 9 9.60 7.23 -9.83
C TYR A 9 8.39 7.95 -10.43
N ASP A 10 8.18 9.20 -10.07
CA ASP A 10 7.05 9.99 -10.57
C ASP A 10 7.09 10.17 -12.09
N ASN A 11 8.27 10.26 -12.69
CA ASN A 11 8.41 10.37 -14.14
C ASN A 11 7.93 9.09 -14.87
N LYS A 12 7.81 7.99 -14.15
CA LYS A 12 7.38 6.69 -14.68
C LYS A 12 6.04 6.24 -14.09
N HIS A 13 5.36 7.11 -13.34
CA HIS A 13 4.18 6.70 -12.58
C HIS A 13 3.03 6.24 -13.47
N ASP A 14 2.90 6.77 -14.69
CA ASP A 14 1.83 6.38 -15.60
C ASP A 14 1.88 4.88 -15.91
N PHE A 15 3.08 4.35 -16.14
CA PHE A 15 3.24 2.91 -16.37
C PHE A 15 2.87 2.10 -15.15
N VAL A 16 3.38 2.48 -13.98
CA VAL A 16 3.10 1.77 -12.72
C VAL A 16 1.61 1.85 -12.38
N ALA A 17 1.00 3.03 -12.53
CA ALA A 17 -0.41 3.21 -12.22
C ALA A 17 -1.31 2.40 -13.15
N GLU A 18 -1.00 2.36 -14.46
CA GLU A 18 -1.76 1.55 -15.41
C GLU A 18 -1.70 0.06 -15.05
N TYR A 19 -0.52 -0.42 -14.69
CA TYR A 19 -0.33 -1.81 -14.29
C TYR A 19 -1.12 -2.14 -13.02
N GLY A 20 -1.10 -1.24 -12.05
CA GLY A 20 -1.80 -1.44 -10.78
C GLY A 20 -3.31 -1.26 -10.85
N LYS A 21 -3.82 -0.55 -11.87
CA LYS A 21 -5.27 -0.31 -12.00
C LYS A 21 -6.06 -1.61 -12.17
N GLY A 22 -5.51 -2.58 -12.89
CA GLY A 22 -6.14 -3.88 -13.05
C GLY A 22 -6.29 -4.61 -11.72
N LEU A 23 -5.32 -4.42 -10.83
CA LEU A 23 -5.35 -5.02 -9.50
C LEU A 23 -6.47 -4.44 -8.63
N LEU A 24 -6.82 -3.18 -8.83
CA LEU A 24 -7.89 -2.52 -8.08
C LEU A 24 -9.25 -3.20 -8.29
N GLU A 25 -9.45 -3.86 -9.41
CA GLU A 25 -10.70 -4.58 -9.70
C GLU A 25 -10.98 -5.71 -8.72
N PHE A 26 -9.94 -6.23 -8.07
CA PHE A 26 -10.08 -7.31 -7.09
C PHE A 26 -10.42 -6.79 -5.69
N VAL A 27 -10.42 -5.48 -5.48
CA VAL A 27 -10.78 -4.88 -4.20
C VAL A 27 -12.30 -4.74 -4.13
N PRO A 28 -12.95 -5.31 -3.10
CA PRO A 28 -14.40 -5.17 -2.96
C PRO A 28 -14.81 -3.71 -2.78
N GLU A 29 -15.93 -3.32 -3.36
CA GLU A 29 -16.53 -2.02 -3.08
C GLU A 29 -17.32 -2.11 -1.78
N ASN A 30 -16.77 -1.49 -0.74
CA ASN A 30 -17.43 -1.44 0.56
C ASN A 30 -16.96 -0.17 1.28
N ASN A 31 -17.82 0.84 1.31
CA ASN A 31 -17.48 2.14 1.88
C ASN A 31 -17.16 2.10 3.38
N ASN A 32 -17.42 0.99 4.05
CA ASN A 32 -17.15 0.84 5.48
C ASN A 32 -15.85 0.08 5.77
N GLN A 33 -15.11 -0.31 4.75
CA GLN A 33 -13.90 -1.10 4.94
C GLN A 33 -12.67 -0.24 5.20
N SER A 34 -11.67 -0.86 5.83
CA SER A 34 -10.34 -0.27 6.04
C SER A 34 -9.32 -1.01 5.17
N ILE A 35 -8.50 -0.25 4.45
CA ILE A 35 -7.50 -0.81 3.52
C ILE A 35 -6.11 -0.31 3.89
N LEU A 36 -5.15 -1.24 3.93
CA LEU A 36 -3.72 -0.93 4.00
C LEU A 36 -3.14 -1.04 2.60
N ASP A 37 -2.53 0.05 2.13
CA ASP A 37 -1.78 0.05 0.87
C ASP A 37 -0.30 -0.16 1.21
N LEU A 38 0.15 -1.39 1.08
CA LEU A 38 1.50 -1.81 1.45
C LEU A 38 2.46 -1.60 0.28
N GLY A 39 3.48 -0.77 0.50
CA GLY A 39 4.37 -0.34 -0.57
C GLY A 39 3.73 0.72 -1.44
N CYS A 40 3.12 1.73 -0.81
CA CYS A 40 2.29 2.72 -1.50
C CYS A 40 3.04 3.70 -2.39
N GLY A 41 4.36 3.79 -2.26
CA GLY A 41 5.15 4.76 -3.03
C GLY A 41 4.68 6.18 -2.81
N THR A 42 4.42 6.90 -3.88
CA THR A 42 3.98 8.29 -3.84
C THR A 42 2.46 8.45 -3.72
N GLY A 43 1.73 7.35 -3.56
CA GLY A 43 0.30 7.40 -3.22
C GLY A 43 -0.67 7.40 -4.39
N ILE A 44 -0.20 7.14 -5.60
CA ILE A 44 -1.05 7.19 -6.81
C ILE A 44 -2.19 6.19 -6.74
N LEU A 45 -1.91 4.95 -6.34
CA LEU A 45 -2.95 3.94 -6.18
C LEU A 45 -3.70 4.12 -4.87
N THR A 46 -3.04 4.67 -3.85
CA THR A 46 -3.66 4.92 -2.55
C THR A 46 -4.87 5.83 -2.68
N VAL A 47 -4.78 6.88 -3.49
CA VAL A 47 -5.89 7.80 -3.70
C VAL A 47 -7.05 7.12 -4.42
N GLN A 48 -6.79 6.13 -5.26
CA GLN A 48 -7.84 5.33 -5.90
C GLN A 48 -8.52 4.41 -4.87
N LEU A 49 -7.73 3.79 -3.99
CA LEU A 49 -8.27 2.95 -2.91
C LEU A 49 -9.16 3.74 -1.98
N LYS A 50 -8.86 5.01 -1.75
CA LYS A 50 -9.66 5.88 -0.88
C LYS A 50 -11.10 6.01 -1.36
N LYS A 51 -11.33 5.86 -2.65
CA LYS A 51 -12.68 5.89 -3.22
C LYS A 51 -13.48 4.63 -2.91
N LEU A 52 -12.82 3.57 -2.48
CA LEU A 52 -13.42 2.26 -2.23
C LEU A 52 -13.56 1.93 -0.74
N ALA A 53 -13.13 2.83 0.16
CA ALA A 53 -13.01 2.51 1.56
C ALA A 53 -13.27 3.73 2.45
N GLU A 54 -13.63 3.47 3.69
CA GLU A 54 -13.75 4.52 4.71
C GLU A 54 -12.38 5.01 5.15
N VAL A 55 -11.45 4.07 5.37
CA VAL A 55 -10.10 4.37 5.85
C VAL A 55 -9.09 3.71 4.92
N VAL A 56 -8.10 4.48 4.48
CA VAL A 56 -6.93 3.95 3.76
C VAL A 56 -5.67 4.50 4.43
N ILE A 57 -4.73 3.61 4.71
CA ILE A 57 -3.41 3.99 5.20
C ILE A 57 -2.39 3.48 4.20
N GLY A 58 -1.51 4.36 3.74
CA GLY A 58 -0.39 3.99 2.87
C GLY A 58 0.88 3.81 3.68
N VAL A 59 1.61 2.74 3.39
CA VAL A 59 2.86 2.41 4.08
C VAL A 59 3.94 2.16 3.03
N ASP A 60 5.12 2.70 3.27
CA ASP A 60 6.30 2.44 2.43
C ASP A 60 7.54 2.59 3.29
N SER A 61 8.58 1.85 2.97
CA SER A 61 9.87 1.94 3.68
C SER A 61 10.68 3.17 3.27
N SER A 62 10.34 3.80 2.16
CA SER A 62 11.06 4.96 1.64
C SER A 62 10.51 6.25 2.23
N GLU A 63 11.35 6.97 2.99
CA GLU A 63 10.98 8.27 3.54
C GLU A 63 10.68 9.30 2.44
N SER A 64 11.44 9.28 1.35
CA SER A 64 11.22 10.24 0.26
C SER A 64 9.91 10.00 -0.45
N MET A 65 9.52 8.74 -0.64
CA MET A 65 8.22 8.39 -1.22
C MET A 65 7.08 8.86 -0.33
N ILE A 66 7.17 8.57 0.97
CA ILE A 66 6.12 8.95 1.93
C ILE A 66 6.00 10.47 2.03
N LYS A 67 7.12 11.17 2.08
CA LYS A 67 7.10 12.64 2.14
C LYS A 67 6.37 13.22 0.93
N ARG A 68 6.64 12.69 -0.25
CA ARG A 68 6.00 13.13 -1.48
C ARG A 68 4.51 12.81 -1.48
N ALA A 69 4.15 11.62 -1.00
CA ALA A 69 2.74 11.23 -0.88
C ALA A 69 1.98 12.16 0.07
N GLN A 70 2.58 12.48 1.22
CA GLN A 70 1.96 13.39 2.20
C GLN A 70 1.76 14.79 1.64
N GLN A 71 2.71 15.27 0.84
CA GLN A 71 2.61 16.59 0.21
C GLN A 71 1.51 16.62 -0.85
N GLN A 72 1.36 15.55 -1.59
CA GLN A 72 0.42 15.49 -2.71
C GLN A 72 -1.00 15.15 -2.26
N TYR A 73 -1.15 14.32 -1.24
CA TYR A 73 -2.45 13.86 -0.74
C TYR A 73 -2.53 14.05 0.79
N PRO A 74 -2.67 15.31 1.25
CA PRO A 74 -2.59 15.60 2.70
C PRO A 74 -3.74 15.00 3.52
N ASP A 75 -4.83 14.60 2.88
CA ASP A 75 -5.98 14.00 3.57
C ASP A 75 -5.85 12.50 3.79
N ILE A 76 -4.81 11.88 3.24
CA ILE A 76 -4.57 10.44 3.39
C ILE A 76 -3.43 10.24 4.38
N LYS A 77 -3.57 9.24 5.25
CA LYS A 77 -2.53 8.91 6.21
C LYS A 77 -1.46 8.05 5.54
N PHE A 78 -0.22 8.52 5.57
CA PHE A 78 0.94 7.80 5.08
C PHE A 78 1.97 7.64 6.19
N ILE A 79 2.55 6.45 6.29
CA ILE A 79 3.50 6.10 7.36
C ILE A 79 4.73 5.45 6.74
N VAL A 80 5.91 5.86 7.21
CA VAL A 80 7.15 5.14 6.90
C VAL A 80 7.22 3.90 7.79
N SER A 81 7.27 2.73 7.19
CA SER A 81 7.37 1.48 7.95
C SER A 81 7.91 0.35 7.07
N ASP A 82 8.66 -0.56 7.70
CA ASP A 82 9.07 -1.80 7.07
C ASP A 82 7.86 -2.74 6.98
N ALA A 83 7.69 -3.37 5.82
CA ALA A 83 6.62 -4.34 5.61
C ALA A 83 6.73 -5.56 6.53
N LEU A 84 7.92 -5.84 7.06
CA LEU A 84 8.16 -6.95 7.99
C LEU A 84 7.94 -6.55 9.44
N GLU A 85 7.66 -5.28 9.73
CA GLU A 85 7.45 -4.76 11.09
C GLU A 85 6.29 -3.77 11.12
N LEU A 86 5.14 -4.19 10.61
CA LEU A 86 3.97 -3.31 10.53
C LEU A 86 3.41 -3.01 11.92
N PRO A 87 3.14 -1.72 12.23
CA PRO A 87 2.69 -1.30 13.57
C PRO A 87 1.18 -1.42 13.76
N PHE A 88 0.57 -2.46 13.23
CA PHE A 88 -0.88 -2.67 13.29
C PHE A 88 -1.21 -4.09 13.72
N GLU A 89 -2.43 -4.29 14.25
CA GLU A 89 -2.97 -5.62 14.58
C GLU A 89 -4.45 -5.66 14.20
N GLU A 90 -4.87 -6.69 13.46
CA GLU A 90 -6.26 -6.98 13.08
C GLU A 90 -7.10 -5.74 12.76
N GLN A 91 -6.52 -4.82 11.99
CA GLN A 91 -7.10 -3.51 11.76
C GLN A 91 -7.73 -3.37 10.37
N PHE A 92 -7.28 -4.15 9.41
CA PHE A 92 -7.66 -3.96 8.01
C PHE A 92 -8.54 -5.08 7.47
N ASP A 93 -9.52 -4.68 6.67
CA ASP A 93 -10.35 -5.63 5.90
C ASP A 93 -9.63 -6.09 4.65
N VAL A 94 -8.78 -5.23 4.08
CA VAL A 94 -8.01 -5.51 2.87
C VAL A 94 -6.59 -5.01 3.03
N VAL A 95 -5.63 -5.83 2.62
CA VAL A 95 -4.26 -5.39 2.35
C VAL A 95 -4.08 -5.42 0.84
N PHE A 96 -3.78 -4.27 0.27
CA PHE A 96 -3.48 -4.10 -1.15
C PHE A 96 -1.98 -3.90 -1.30
N SER A 97 -1.35 -4.63 -2.21
CA SER A 97 0.09 -4.50 -2.41
C SER A 97 0.42 -4.68 -3.89
N ASN A 98 0.92 -3.62 -4.52
CA ASN A 98 1.35 -3.67 -5.91
C ASN A 98 2.87 -3.70 -5.96
N ALA A 99 3.44 -4.82 -6.40
CA ALA A 99 4.87 -5.02 -6.64
C ALA A 99 5.78 -5.15 -5.41
N VAL A 100 5.26 -5.12 -4.18
CA VAL A 100 6.10 -5.22 -2.96
C VAL A 100 6.81 -6.58 -2.89
N PHE A 101 6.15 -7.65 -3.32
CA PHE A 101 6.72 -8.99 -3.29
C PHE A 101 7.97 -9.12 -4.16
N HIS A 102 8.20 -8.20 -5.07
CA HIS A 102 9.42 -8.18 -5.89
C HIS A 102 10.64 -7.66 -5.12
N TRP A 103 10.42 -6.90 -4.05
CA TRP A 103 11.48 -6.25 -3.28
C TRP A 103 11.85 -7.01 -2.01
N ILE A 104 10.94 -7.80 -1.50
CA ILE A 104 11.11 -8.51 -0.23
C ILE A 104 11.32 -9.98 -0.53
N THR A 105 12.48 -10.52 -0.12
CA THR A 105 12.83 -11.91 -0.39
C THR A 105 12.22 -12.87 0.63
N ASP A 106 12.01 -12.44 1.86
CA ASP A 106 11.41 -13.29 2.89
C ASP A 106 9.88 -13.20 2.82
N HIS A 107 9.32 -13.96 1.90
CA HIS A 107 7.87 -13.97 1.69
C HIS A 107 7.10 -14.55 2.87
N ASN A 108 7.68 -15.50 3.61
CA ASN A 108 7.02 -16.06 4.79
C ASN A 108 6.84 -15.01 5.87
N ALA A 109 7.89 -14.23 6.15
CA ALA A 109 7.80 -13.15 7.12
C ALA A 109 6.83 -12.07 6.67
N LEU A 110 6.85 -11.73 5.38
CA LEU A 110 5.92 -10.75 4.81
C LEU A 110 4.48 -11.20 4.97
N LEU A 111 4.16 -12.43 4.59
CA LEU A 111 2.80 -12.97 4.70
C LEU A 111 2.33 -13.07 6.14
N ASN A 112 3.23 -13.42 7.08
CA ASN A 112 2.90 -13.45 8.49
C ASN A 112 2.55 -12.06 9.02
N ASN A 113 3.27 -11.03 8.61
CA ASN A 113 2.97 -9.65 8.98
C ASN A 113 1.64 -9.19 8.39
N ILE A 114 1.39 -9.51 7.14
CA ILE A 114 0.11 -9.19 6.48
C ILE A 114 -1.04 -9.87 7.21
N HIS A 115 -0.90 -11.16 7.53
CA HIS A 115 -1.92 -11.89 8.26
C HIS A 115 -2.22 -11.26 9.62
N LYS A 116 -1.18 -10.79 10.31
CA LYS A 116 -1.31 -10.16 11.63
C LYS A 116 -2.16 -8.89 11.57
N VAL A 117 -2.04 -8.10 10.50
CA VAL A 117 -2.75 -6.82 10.39
C VAL A 117 -4.15 -6.96 9.78
N LEU A 118 -4.46 -8.09 9.18
CA LEU A 118 -5.79 -8.36 8.62
C LEU A 118 -6.76 -8.80 9.72
N LYS A 119 -7.99 -8.30 9.64
CA LYS A 119 -9.09 -8.84 10.44
C LYS A 119 -9.39 -10.28 10.00
N PRO A 120 -10.01 -11.10 10.88
CA PRO A 120 -10.49 -12.43 10.45
C PRO A 120 -11.38 -12.31 9.21
N GLY A 121 -11.10 -13.13 8.19
CA GLY A 121 -11.82 -13.06 6.92
C GLY A 121 -11.34 -11.97 5.98
N GLY A 122 -10.31 -11.23 6.36
CA GLY A 122 -9.75 -10.18 5.51
C GLY A 122 -9.09 -10.71 4.25
N LEU A 123 -8.89 -9.82 3.29
CA LEU A 123 -8.44 -10.17 1.93
C LEU A 123 -7.08 -9.53 1.63
N LEU A 124 -6.18 -10.33 1.07
CA LEU A 124 -4.94 -9.82 0.47
C LEU A 124 -5.12 -9.74 -1.05
N VAL A 125 -4.94 -8.56 -1.61
CA VAL A 125 -4.94 -8.31 -3.05
C VAL A 125 -3.54 -7.84 -3.43
N CYS A 126 -2.80 -8.69 -4.16
CA CYS A 126 -1.40 -8.38 -4.46
C CYS A 126 -0.99 -8.90 -5.84
N GLU A 127 0.10 -8.32 -6.30
CA GLU A 127 0.74 -8.71 -7.55
C GLU A 127 2.26 -8.58 -7.44
#